data_cf7e6889baadd03fc27ca8de14102bf2
#
_entry.id   cf7e6889baadd03fc27ca8de14102bf2
#
_cell.length_a   1.000
_cell.length_b   1.000
_cell.length_c   1.000
_cell.angle_alpha   90.00
_cell.angle_beta   90.00
_cell.angle_gamma   90.00
#
_symmetry.space_group_name_H-M   'P 1'
#
loop_
_entity.id
_entity.type
_entity.pdbx_description
1 polymer ?
#
loop_
_entity_poly.entity_id
_entity_poly.type
_entity_poly.pdbx_seq_one_letter_code
_entity_poly.pdbx_strand_id
1 'polypeptide(L)'
;MNIIKNLPLAITGLILAIFSLGKIFTEFSSIFFIIGTVLVFLVLLKFILHHDSFMNELSNLIPLSTFGTFSMALMIFSTYLKPMFMPISQTIALGIWIIGIIIHLSIILIFTKDYVLNNFDIENVFASWWIVYIGITMAAITAPAFDLSQYGFIFFGIGFILMTPTLILVSYRYLKFTSIEDKNKPFICIYAQFYQSLLLDT
;
A
#
# COMPACT_ATOMS: atom_id res chain seq x y z
N MET A 1 12.27 8.32 -22.93
CA MET A 1 12.04 9.24 -21.81
C MET A 1 10.58 9.47 -21.45
N ASN A 2 9.65 9.43 -22.42
CA ASN A 2 8.21 9.61 -22.15
C ASN A 2 7.55 8.45 -21.39
N ILE A 3 8.08 7.23 -21.46
CA ILE A 3 7.48 6.04 -20.80
C ILE A 3 7.51 6.18 -19.29
N ILE A 4 8.63 6.60 -18.71
CA ILE A 4 8.77 6.76 -17.24
C ILE A 4 7.87 7.90 -16.73
N LYS A 5 7.79 9.00 -17.47
CA LYS A 5 6.90 10.12 -17.12
C LYS A 5 5.44 9.69 -17.04
N ASN A 6 4.99 8.87 -18.00
CA ASN A 6 3.60 8.43 -18.14
C ASN A 6 3.28 7.15 -17.34
N LEU A 7 4.22 6.62 -16.56
CA LEU A 7 3.99 5.45 -15.72
C LEU A 7 2.96 5.79 -14.64
N PRO A 8 1.78 5.15 -14.59
CA PRO A 8 0.77 5.49 -13.59
C PRO A 8 1.21 5.03 -12.19
N LEU A 9 0.95 5.82 -11.15
CA LEU A 9 1.28 5.43 -9.76
C LEU A 9 0.50 4.20 -9.30
N ALA A 10 -0.61 3.86 -9.93
CA ALA A 10 -1.36 2.62 -9.68
C ALA A 10 -0.51 1.34 -9.90
N ILE A 11 0.63 1.40 -10.61
CA ILE A 11 1.57 0.29 -10.75
C ILE A 11 2.09 -0.20 -9.39
N THR A 12 2.04 0.63 -8.36
CA THR A 12 2.47 0.26 -7.01
C THR A 12 1.64 -0.87 -6.40
N GLY A 13 0.37 -0.99 -6.79
CA GLY A 13 -0.47 -2.15 -6.46
C GLY A 13 0.05 -3.45 -7.08
N LEU A 14 0.52 -3.39 -8.34
CA LEU A 14 1.15 -4.54 -8.99
C LEU A 14 2.45 -4.94 -8.28
N ILE A 15 3.26 -3.98 -7.86
CA ILE A 15 4.51 -4.24 -7.11
C ILE A 15 4.19 -5.00 -5.81
N LEU A 16 3.19 -4.52 -5.06
CA LEU A 16 2.73 -5.17 -3.84
C LEU A 16 2.28 -6.61 -4.10
N ALA A 17 1.47 -6.82 -5.15
CA ALA A 17 0.98 -8.14 -5.53
C ALA A 17 2.13 -9.10 -5.90
N ILE A 18 3.12 -8.63 -6.68
CA ILE A 18 4.28 -9.43 -7.09
C ILE A 18 5.10 -9.87 -5.87
N PHE A 19 5.42 -8.96 -4.95
CA PHE A 19 6.15 -9.34 -3.75
C PHE A 19 5.35 -10.28 -2.84
N SER A 20 4.03 -10.08 -2.73
CA SER A 20 3.16 -10.97 -1.95
C SER A 20 3.10 -12.37 -2.55
N LEU A 21 2.95 -12.49 -3.88
CA LEU A 21 2.99 -13.77 -4.59
C LEU A 21 4.32 -14.49 -4.37
N GLY A 22 5.43 -13.79 -4.39
CA GLY A 22 6.75 -14.40 -4.13
C GLY A 22 6.93 -14.89 -2.69
N LYS A 23 6.12 -14.42 -1.71
CA LYS A 23 6.08 -14.99 -0.36
C LYS A 23 5.22 -16.25 -0.28
N ILE A 24 4.19 -16.34 -1.12
CA ILE A 24 3.30 -17.52 -1.20
C ILE A 24 3.98 -18.64 -2.01
N PHE A 25 4.48 -18.30 -3.21
CA PHE A 25 5.14 -19.23 -4.11
C PHE A 25 6.66 -19.21 -3.90
N THR A 26 7.11 -19.85 -2.83
CA THR A 26 8.52 -19.81 -2.39
C THR A 26 9.52 -20.34 -3.44
N GLU A 27 9.11 -21.31 -4.27
CA GLU A 27 9.93 -21.85 -5.36
C GLU A 27 10.29 -20.80 -6.43
N PHE A 28 9.37 -19.87 -6.69
CA PHE A 28 9.55 -18.79 -7.67
C PHE A 28 9.89 -17.45 -7.01
N SER A 29 10.15 -17.43 -5.70
CA SER A 29 10.39 -16.24 -4.90
C SER A 29 11.43 -15.30 -5.51
N SER A 30 12.54 -15.85 -6.03
CA SER A 30 13.61 -15.06 -6.64
C SER A 30 13.15 -14.34 -7.92
N ILE A 31 12.29 -14.97 -8.73
CA ILE A 31 11.76 -14.36 -9.96
C ILE A 31 10.86 -13.18 -9.59
N PHE A 32 9.92 -13.39 -8.68
CA PHE A 32 9.03 -12.33 -8.21
C PHE A 32 9.80 -11.17 -7.55
N PHE A 33 10.84 -11.49 -6.78
CA PHE A 33 11.72 -10.50 -6.18
C PHE A 33 12.41 -9.63 -7.23
N ILE A 34 13.00 -10.23 -8.28
CA ILE A 34 13.68 -9.50 -9.35
C ILE A 34 12.69 -8.59 -10.09
N ILE A 35 11.54 -9.13 -10.50
CA ILE A 35 10.52 -8.36 -11.24
C ILE A 35 10.01 -7.20 -10.37
N GLY A 36 9.65 -7.45 -9.11
CA GLY A 36 9.19 -6.42 -8.18
C GLY A 36 10.24 -5.34 -7.94
N THR A 37 11.52 -5.73 -7.81
CA THR A 37 12.65 -4.78 -7.63
C THR A 37 12.81 -3.86 -8.84
N VAL A 38 12.71 -4.39 -10.05
CA VAL A 38 12.76 -3.58 -11.28
C VAL A 38 11.62 -2.55 -11.30
N LEU A 39 10.42 -2.97 -10.93
CA LEU A 39 9.27 -2.05 -10.89
C LEU A 39 9.41 -0.99 -9.78
N VAL A 40 9.93 -1.33 -8.60
CA VAL A 40 10.27 -0.35 -7.54
C VAL A 40 11.26 0.68 -8.10
N PHE A 41 12.30 0.22 -8.79
CA PHE A 41 13.30 1.10 -9.40
C PHE A 41 12.68 2.06 -10.43
N LEU A 42 11.74 1.59 -11.25
CA LEU A 42 11.02 2.46 -12.20
C LEU A 42 10.19 3.56 -11.50
N VAL A 43 9.52 3.23 -10.38
CA VAL A 43 8.79 4.23 -9.59
C VAL A 43 9.75 5.25 -8.97
N LEU A 44 10.89 4.80 -8.44
CA LEU A 44 11.94 5.70 -7.91
C LEU A 44 12.54 6.58 -9.01
N LEU A 45 12.77 6.05 -10.21
CA LEU A 45 13.21 6.83 -11.37
C LEU A 45 12.18 7.90 -11.75
N LYS A 46 10.89 7.57 -11.74
CA LYS A 46 9.82 8.57 -11.98
C LYS A 46 9.89 9.69 -10.94
N PHE A 47 10.05 9.34 -9.66
CA PHE A 47 10.17 10.31 -8.58
C PHE A 47 11.39 11.25 -8.77
N ILE A 48 12.55 10.70 -9.16
CA ILE A 48 13.79 11.46 -9.30
C ILE A 48 13.77 12.30 -10.58
N LEU A 49 13.39 11.71 -11.72
CA LEU A 49 13.51 12.36 -13.03
C LEU A 49 12.30 13.23 -13.39
N HIS A 50 11.14 12.96 -12.82
CA HIS A 50 9.87 13.62 -13.14
C HIS A 50 9.11 13.99 -11.87
N HIS A 51 9.81 14.62 -10.93
CA HIS A 51 9.27 14.98 -9.61
C HIS A 51 7.94 15.74 -9.68
N ASP A 52 7.85 16.77 -10.53
CA ASP A 52 6.64 17.57 -10.66
C ASP A 52 5.43 16.74 -11.16
N SER A 53 5.68 15.86 -12.13
CA SER A 53 4.64 14.95 -12.65
C SER A 53 4.20 13.95 -11.57
N PHE A 54 5.13 13.45 -10.77
CA PHE A 54 4.88 12.53 -9.67
C PHE A 54 4.04 13.21 -8.58
N MET A 55 4.43 14.41 -8.14
CA MET A 55 3.72 15.16 -7.11
C MET A 55 2.34 15.62 -7.56
N ASN A 56 2.20 16.05 -8.83
CA ASN A 56 0.90 16.39 -9.41
C ASN A 56 -0.06 15.19 -9.48
N GLU A 57 0.46 13.98 -9.73
CA GLU A 57 -0.35 12.76 -9.70
C GLU A 57 -0.77 12.42 -8.26
N LEU A 58 0.15 12.52 -7.27
CA LEU A 58 -0.14 12.30 -5.86
C LEU A 58 -1.11 13.30 -5.25
N SER A 59 -1.26 14.50 -5.81
CA SER A 59 -2.23 15.48 -5.32
C SER A 59 -3.69 15.09 -5.57
N ASN A 60 -3.93 14.03 -6.35
CA ASN A 60 -5.27 13.52 -6.61
C ASN A 60 -5.63 12.39 -5.65
N LEU A 61 -6.90 12.31 -5.27
CA LEU A 61 -7.44 11.37 -4.28
C LEU A 61 -7.08 9.91 -4.58
N ILE A 62 -7.38 9.43 -5.81
CA ILE A 62 -7.19 8.03 -6.17
C ILE A 62 -5.71 7.65 -6.24
N PRO A 63 -4.82 8.38 -6.93
CA PRO A 63 -3.39 8.09 -6.90
C PRO A 63 -2.79 8.14 -5.50
N LEU A 64 -3.17 9.10 -4.66
CA LEU A 64 -2.68 9.19 -3.29
C LEU A 64 -3.10 7.97 -2.45
N SER A 65 -4.38 7.59 -2.52
CA SER A 65 -4.88 6.43 -1.78
C SER A 65 -4.25 5.11 -2.25
N THR A 66 -4.08 4.94 -3.56
CA THR A 66 -3.46 3.73 -4.12
C THR A 66 -1.94 3.69 -3.90
N PHE A 67 -1.28 4.84 -3.78
CA PHE A 67 0.16 4.91 -3.49
C PHE A 67 0.53 4.33 -2.11
N GLY A 68 -0.44 4.18 -1.21
CA GLY A 68 -0.28 3.41 0.02
C GLY A 68 0.25 1.98 -0.22
N THR A 69 -0.05 1.39 -1.39
CA THR A 69 0.50 0.08 -1.75
C THR A 69 2.01 0.10 -1.98
N PHE A 70 2.61 1.24 -2.34
CA PHE A 70 4.07 1.36 -2.47
C PHE A 70 4.78 1.20 -1.13
N SER A 71 4.29 1.88 -0.09
CA SER A 71 4.86 1.75 1.25
C SER A 71 4.69 0.33 1.81
N MET A 72 3.54 -0.31 1.56
CA MET A 72 3.31 -1.72 1.90
C MET A 72 4.29 -2.64 1.15
N ALA A 73 4.51 -2.38 -0.15
CA ALA A 73 5.46 -3.12 -0.97
C ALA A 73 6.91 -2.98 -0.46
N LEU A 74 7.32 -1.78 0.01
CA LEU A 74 8.63 -1.57 0.63
C LEU A 74 8.80 -2.38 1.92
N MET A 75 7.75 -2.48 2.74
CA MET A 75 7.78 -3.30 3.96
C MET A 75 7.99 -4.79 3.63
N ILE A 76 7.30 -5.33 2.60
CA ILE A 76 7.52 -6.72 2.16
C ILE A 76 8.90 -6.86 1.52
N PHE A 77 9.30 -5.94 0.65
CA PHE A 77 10.60 -5.93 -0.02
C PHE A 77 11.75 -6.04 0.97
N SER A 78 11.68 -5.31 2.08
CA SER A 78 12.69 -5.34 3.14
C SER A 78 12.90 -6.75 3.72
N THR A 79 11.83 -7.56 3.79
CA THR A 79 11.93 -8.95 4.30
C THR A 79 12.63 -9.90 3.31
N TYR A 80 12.72 -9.55 2.03
CA TYR A 80 13.51 -10.29 1.05
C TYR A 80 15.00 -9.96 1.17
N LEU A 81 15.32 -8.71 1.50
CA LEU A 81 16.71 -8.26 1.61
C LEU A 81 17.41 -8.82 2.86
N LYS A 82 16.68 -9.01 3.97
CA LYS A 82 17.26 -9.43 5.25
C LYS A 82 18.23 -10.64 5.14
N PRO A 83 17.88 -11.74 4.43
CA PRO A 83 18.75 -12.92 4.38
C PRO A 83 19.90 -12.83 3.37
N MET A 84 19.99 -11.80 2.51
CA MET A 84 20.88 -11.83 1.34
C MET A 84 22.36 -11.67 1.68
N PHE A 85 22.74 -10.70 2.52
CA PHE A 85 24.17 -10.38 2.81
C PHE A 85 24.34 -10.02 4.30
N MET A 86 24.15 -10.97 5.19
CA MET A 86 24.32 -10.77 6.63
C MET A 86 25.76 -10.37 6.99
N PRO A 87 26.00 -9.42 7.93
CA PRO A 87 25.01 -8.70 8.77
C PRO A 87 24.52 -7.35 8.18
N ILE A 88 25.20 -6.82 7.15
CA ILE A 88 24.91 -5.48 6.59
C ILE A 88 23.49 -5.38 6.03
N SER A 89 23.02 -6.44 5.37
CA SER A 89 21.68 -6.48 4.78
C SER A 89 20.57 -6.37 5.83
N GLN A 90 20.79 -6.84 7.05
CA GLN A 90 19.81 -6.75 8.12
C GLN A 90 19.55 -5.28 8.52
N THR A 91 20.59 -4.49 8.66
CA THR A 91 20.47 -3.06 8.99
C THR A 91 19.81 -2.28 7.86
N ILE A 92 20.20 -2.55 6.60
CA ILE A 92 19.59 -1.91 5.42
C ILE A 92 18.13 -2.30 5.30
N ALA A 93 17.80 -3.58 5.45
CA ALA A 93 16.44 -4.09 5.39
C ALA A 93 15.55 -3.45 6.46
N LEU A 94 16.04 -3.35 7.71
CA LEU A 94 15.33 -2.67 8.79
C LEU A 94 15.13 -1.18 8.47
N GLY A 95 16.13 -0.51 7.91
CA GLY A 95 16.02 0.88 7.48
C GLY A 95 14.93 1.07 6.41
N ILE A 96 14.86 0.21 5.40
CA ILE A 96 13.83 0.24 4.36
C ILE A 96 12.45 -0.03 4.96
N TRP A 97 12.33 -0.97 5.90
CA TRP A 97 11.09 -1.26 6.61
C TRP A 97 10.56 -0.04 7.36
N ILE A 98 11.44 0.64 8.12
CA ILE A 98 11.08 1.87 8.84
C ILE A 98 10.67 2.98 7.88
N ILE A 99 11.38 3.16 6.76
CA ILE A 99 11.03 4.13 5.72
C ILE A 99 9.63 3.81 5.16
N GLY A 100 9.33 2.54 4.90
CA GLY A 100 8.01 2.11 4.46
C GLY A 100 6.90 2.53 5.45
N ILE A 101 7.13 2.34 6.75
CA ILE A 101 6.20 2.74 7.81
C ILE A 101 6.02 4.28 7.82
N ILE A 102 7.11 5.03 7.77
CA ILE A 102 7.07 6.51 7.79
C ILE A 102 6.28 7.03 6.59
N ILE A 103 6.55 6.51 5.39
CA ILE A 103 5.81 6.88 4.17
C ILE A 103 4.33 6.58 4.36
N HIS A 104 3.98 5.39 4.88
CA HIS A 104 2.58 5.01 5.06
C HIS A 104 1.85 5.90 6.07
N LEU A 105 2.47 6.18 7.21
CA LEU A 105 1.91 7.12 8.20
C LEU A 105 1.75 8.53 7.61
N SER A 106 2.70 8.99 6.80
CA SER A 106 2.58 10.28 6.10
C SER A 106 1.38 10.29 5.16
N ILE A 107 1.14 9.20 4.42
CA ILE A 107 -0.04 9.06 3.55
C ILE A 107 -1.33 9.11 4.37
N ILE A 108 -1.41 8.39 5.50
CA ILE A 108 -2.58 8.44 6.40
C ILE A 108 -2.84 9.88 6.84
N LEU A 109 -1.81 10.61 7.29
CA LEU A 109 -1.96 11.98 7.78
C LEU A 109 -2.41 12.96 6.69
N ILE A 110 -1.74 12.92 5.53
CA ILE A 110 -2.07 13.79 4.39
C ILE A 110 -3.49 13.48 3.90
N PHE A 111 -3.79 12.20 3.66
CA PHE A 111 -5.09 11.78 3.18
C PHE A 111 -6.22 12.15 4.13
N THR A 112 -6.05 11.91 5.42
CA THR A 112 -7.04 12.25 6.44
C THR A 112 -7.26 13.77 6.49
N LYS A 113 -6.18 14.55 6.48
CA LYS A 113 -6.27 16.01 6.49
C LYS A 113 -7.01 16.53 5.26
N ASP A 114 -6.63 16.09 4.07
CA ASP A 114 -7.08 16.71 2.83
C ASP A 114 -8.47 16.22 2.41
N TYR A 115 -8.78 14.93 2.58
CA TYR A 115 -10.01 14.31 2.08
C TYR A 115 -11.05 13.97 3.16
N VAL A 116 -10.65 13.86 4.42
CA VAL A 116 -11.61 13.61 5.52
C VAL A 116 -11.96 14.88 6.27
N LEU A 117 -10.95 15.70 6.60
CA LEU A 117 -11.20 16.89 7.44
C LEU A 117 -11.52 18.14 6.61
N ASN A 118 -10.82 18.39 5.51
CA ASN A 118 -10.95 19.62 4.75
C ASN A 118 -11.97 19.53 3.60
N ASN A 119 -12.00 18.43 2.87
CA ASN A 119 -12.80 18.28 1.65
C ASN A 119 -13.59 16.96 1.66
N PHE A 120 -14.32 16.69 2.74
CA PHE A 120 -15.11 15.48 2.82
C PHE A 120 -16.29 15.52 1.85
N ASP A 121 -16.33 14.52 0.96
CA ASP A 121 -17.43 14.28 0.05
C ASP A 121 -17.69 12.76 -0.03
N ILE A 122 -18.90 12.34 0.29
CA ILE A 122 -19.29 10.93 0.29
C ILE A 122 -19.20 10.29 -1.09
N GLU A 123 -19.37 11.06 -2.17
CA GLU A 123 -19.26 10.56 -3.53
C GLU A 123 -17.81 10.20 -3.89
N ASN A 124 -16.85 10.81 -3.23
CA ASN A 124 -15.42 10.56 -3.37
C ASN A 124 -14.88 9.45 -2.45
N VAL A 125 -15.75 8.78 -1.69
CA VAL A 125 -15.37 7.64 -0.87
C VAL A 125 -15.33 6.37 -1.73
N PHE A 126 -14.13 5.89 -2.02
CA PHE A 126 -13.89 4.67 -2.79
C PHE A 126 -13.27 3.57 -1.92
N ALA A 127 -13.32 2.32 -2.39
CA ALA A 127 -12.69 1.20 -1.70
C ALA A 127 -11.16 1.36 -1.54
N SER A 128 -10.52 2.22 -2.35
CA SER A 128 -9.10 2.58 -2.18
C SER A 128 -8.78 3.28 -0.85
N TRP A 129 -9.78 3.86 -0.16
CA TRP A 129 -9.61 4.42 1.19
C TRP A 129 -9.14 3.36 2.19
N TRP A 130 -9.50 2.10 1.97
CA TRP A 130 -9.03 1.00 2.81
C TRP A 130 -7.52 0.81 2.72
N ILE A 131 -6.95 0.97 1.53
CA ILE A 131 -5.49 0.85 1.35
C ILE A 131 -4.77 1.83 2.28
N VAL A 132 -5.30 3.05 2.40
CA VAL A 132 -4.72 4.09 3.26
C VAL A 132 -4.72 3.66 4.73
N TYR A 133 -5.84 3.15 5.23
CA TYR A 133 -5.99 2.92 6.67
C TYR A 133 -5.59 1.52 7.11
N ILE A 134 -5.93 0.48 6.32
CA ILE A 134 -5.55 -0.91 6.67
C ILE A 134 -4.09 -1.19 6.33
N GLY A 135 -3.50 -0.47 5.38
CA GLY A 135 -2.15 -0.77 4.88
C GLY A 135 -1.06 -0.71 5.95
N ILE A 136 -1.27 0.01 7.06
CA ILE A 136 -0.34 0.01 8.19
C ILE A 136 -0.21 -1.36 8.86
N THR A 137 -1.21 -2.24 8.71
CA THR A 137 -1.14 -3.62 9.22
C THR A 137 -0.07 -4.45 8.50
N MET A 138 0.41 -4.01 7.33
CA MET A 138 1.55 -4.64 6.67
C MET A 138 2.82 -4.57 7.54
N ALA A 139 2.97 -3.50 8.33
CA ALA A 139 4.04 -3.42 9.32
C ALA A 139 3.90 -4.52 10.39
N ALA A 140 2.67 -4.85 10.80
CA ALA A 140 2.42 -5.95 11.74
C ALA A 140 2.82 -7.32 11.16
N ILE A 141 2.41 -7.58 9.92
CA ILE A 141 2.70 -8.84 9.21
C ILE A 141 4.20 -9.04 8.99
N THR A 142 4.94 -7.96 8.74
CA THR A 142 6.38 -8.00 8.42
C THR A 142 7.29 -7.82 9.64
N ALA A 143 6.78 -7.32 10.78
CA ALA A 143 7.53 -7.12 12.02
C ALA A 143 8.26 -8.38 12.54
N PRO A 144 7.68 -9.60 12.48
CA PRO A 144 8.35 -10.81 12.91
C PRO A 144 9.67 -11.09 12.19
N ALA A 145 9.78 -10.67 10.93
CA ALA A 145 11.03 -10.80 10.17
C ALA A 145 12.19 -10.04 10.81
N PHE A 146 11.93 -9.03 11.66
CA PHE A 146 12.92 -8.18 12.32
C PHE A 146 12.97 -8.40 13.84
N ASP A 147 12.35 -9.47 14.34
CA ASP A 147 12.23 -9.77 15.77
C ASP A 147 11.46 -8.66 16.56
N LEU A 148 10.57 -7.95 15.86
CA LEU A 148 9.79 -6.81 16.37
C LEU A 148 8.29 -7.14 16.51
N SER A 149 7.95 -8.42 16.72
CA SER A 149 6.55 -8.89 16.80
C SER A 149 5.70 -8.12 17.83
N GLN A 150 6.30 -7.74 18.95
CA GLN A 150 5.62 -6.95 19.99
C GLN A 150 5.12 -5.59 19.46
N TYR A 151 5.88 -4.94 18.58
CA TYR A 151 5.47 -3.68 17.94
C TYR A 151 4.45 -3.93 16.84
N GLY A 152 4.45 -5.13 16.24
CA GLY A 152 3.45 -5.56 15.26
C GLY A 152 2.03 -5.42 15.80
N PHE A 153 1.76 -5.79 17.05
CA PHE A 153 0.45 -5.62 17.68
C PHE A 153 -0.03 -4.16 17.73
N ILE A 154 0.89 -3.22 17.90
CA ILE A 154 0.55 -1.78 17.90
C ILE A 154 0.08 -1.37 16.51
N PHE A 155 0.82 -1.73 15.46
CA PHE A 155 0.44 -1.42 14.08
C PHE A 155 -0.85 -2.11 13.66
N PHE A 156 -1.05 -3.35 14.09
CA PHE A 156 -2.32 -4.06 13.88
C PHE A 156 -3.47 -3.32 14.55
N GLY A 157 -3.33 -2.95 15.83
CA GLY A 157 -4.35 -2.22 16.58
C GLY A 157 -4.70 -0.88 15.92
N ILE A 158 -3.69 -0.11 15.49
CA ILE A 158 -3.91 1.16 14.77
C ILE A 158 -4.70 0.91 13.47
N GLY A 159 -4.27 -0.06 12.67
CA GLY A 159 -4.95 -0.39 11.41
C GLY A 159 -6.38 -0.85 11.63
N PHE A 160 -6.63 -1.68 12.64
CA PHE A 160 -7.97 -2.17 12.98
C PHE A 160 -8.90 -1.04 13.42
N ILE A 161 -8.43 -0.13 14.28
CA ILE A 161 -9.20 1.03 14.74
C ILE A 161 -9.56 1.95 13.56
N LEU A 162 -8.61 2.22 12.67
CA LEU A 162 -8.83 3.09 11.52
C LEU A 162 -9.68 2.42 10.43
N MET A 163 -9.57 1.09 10.28
CA MET A 163 -10.37 0.32 9.33
C MET A 163 -11.86 0.36 9.67
N THR A 164 -12.22 0.26 10.95
CA THR A 164 -13.63 0.13 11.37
C THR A 164 -14.52 1.26 10.86
N PRO A 165 -14.21 2.57 11.09
CA PRO A 165 -15.02 3.66 10.54
C PRO A 165 -14.98 3.71 9.02
N THR A 166 -13.82 3.38 8.42
CA THR A 166 -13.67 3.36 6.96
C THR A 166 -14.54 2.27 6.32
N LEU A 167 -14.65 1.08 6.95
CA LEU A 167 -15.52 0.02 6.51
C LEU A 167 -16.98 0.48 6.46
N ILE A 168 -17.45 1.11 7.53
CA ILE A 168 -18.82 1.63 7.62
C ILE A 168 -19.06 2.66 6.51
N LEU A 169 -18.13 3.60 6.35
CA LEU A 169 -18.23 4.70 5.40
C LEU A 169 -18.25 4.21 3.94
N VAL A 170 -17.33 3.32 3.58
CA VAL A 170 -17.25 2.73 2.24
C VAL A 170 -18.49 1.88 1.95
N SER A 171 -18.92 1.05 2.92
CA SER A 171 -20.14 0.23 2.78
C SER A 171 -21.37 1.11 2.56
N TYR A 172 -21.54 2.14 3.37
CA TYR A 172 -22.64 3.10 3.24
C TYR A 172 -22.65 3.76 1.85
N ARG A 173 -21.49 4.20 1.37
CA ARG A 173 -21.35 4.82 0.05
C ARG A 173 -21.79 3.86 -1.07
N TYR A 174 -21.28 2.60 -1.07
CA TYR A 174 -21.60 1.64 -2.11
C TYR A 174 -23.04 1.14 -2.08
N LEU A 175 -23.66 1.08 -0.90
CA LEU A 175 -25.07 0.65 -0.76
C LEU A 175 -26.06 1.76 -1.14
N LYS A 176 -25.73 3.02 -0.87
CA LYS A 176 -26.69 4.12 -1.01
C LYS A 176 -26.50 4.94 -2.29
N PHE A 177 -25.29 5.01 -2.81
CA PHE A 177 -24.97 5.78 -4.03
C PHE A 177 -24.49 4.84 -5.12
N THR A 178 -25.37 4.48 -6.02
CA THR A 178 -25.11 3.50 -7.09
C THR A 178 -24.40 4.10 -8.31
N SER A 179 -24.34 5.43 -8.45
CA SER A 179 -23.67 6.10 -9.55
C SER A 179 -22.15 6.11 -9.35
N ILE A 180 -21.47 5.10 -9.89
CA ILE A 180 -20.01 5.03 -9.92
C ILE A 180 -19.57 5.16 -11.38
N GLU A 181 -18.68 6.12 -11.66
CA GLU A 181 -18.07 6.25 -12.97
C GLU A 181 -17.37 4.94 -13.38
N ASP A 182 -17.48 4.54 -14.64
CA ASP A 182 -16.96 3.26 -15.15
C ASP A 182 -15.47 3.07 -14.86
N LYS A 183 -14.68 4.15 -14.90
CA LYS A 183 -13.24 4.12 -14.57
C LYS A 183 -12.95 3.74 -13.13
N ASN A 184 -13.90 3.95 -12.21
CA ASN A 184 -13.75 3.70 -10.77
C ASN A 184 -14.40 2.38 -10.30
N LYS A 185 -15.17 1.71 -11.17
CA LYS A 185 -15.79 0.41 -10.87
C LYS A 185 -14.80 -0.69 -10.46
N PRO A 186 -13.58 -0.78 -11.04
CA PRO A 186 -12.60 -1.78 -10.64
C PRO A 186 -12.19 -1.73 -9.16
N PHE A 187 -12.32 -0.59 -8.48
CA PHE A 187 -12.02 -0.48 -7.04
C PHE A 187 -12.95 -1.34 -6.16
N ILE A 188 -14.11 -1.75 -6.66
CA ILE A 188 -14.99 -2.71 -5.99
C ILE A 188 -14.29 -4.04 -5.69
N CYS A 189 -13.30 -4.44 -6.52
CA CYS A 189 -12.52 -5.66 -6.27
C CYS A 189 -11.73 -5.60 -4.96
N ILE A 190 -11.31 -4.41 -4.52
CA ILE A 190 -10.63 -4.20 -3.23
C ILE A 190 -11.59 -4.53 -2.07
N TYR A 191 -12.88 -4.24 -2.26
CA TYR A 191 -13.93 -4.57 -1.29
C TYR A 191 -14.11 -6.09 -1.15
N ALA A 192 -14.05 -6.84 -2.23
CA ALA A 192 -14.17 -8.30 -2.22
C ALA A 192 -13.00 -8.98 -1.47
N GLN A 193 -11.81 -8.39 -1.49
CA GLN A 193 -10.62 -8.90 -0.80
C GLN A 193 -10.79 -8.93 0.73
N PHE A 194 -11.60 -8.04 1.29
CA PHE A 194 -11.93 -8.04 2.71
C PHE A 194 -12.73 -9.28 3.15
N TYR A 195 -13.69 -9.70 2.34
CA TYR A 195 -14.46 -10.93 2.64
C TYR A 195 -13.58 -12.17 2.56
N GLN A 196 -12.58 -12.19 1.68
CA GLN A 196 -11.68 -13.31 1.53
C GLN A 196 -10.74 -13.47 2.75
N SER A 197 -10.26 -12.36 3.33
CA SER A 197 -9.44 -12.43 4.55
C SER A 197 -10.23 -12.92 5.77
N LEU A 198 -11.51 -12.56 5.90
CA LEU A 198 -12.39 -13.05 6.97
C LEU A 198 -12.71 -14.53 6.85
N LEU A 199 -12.70 -15.09 5.63
CA LEU A 199 -13.02 -16.51 5.40
C LEU A 199 -11.79 -17.43 5.57
N LEU A 200 -10.56 -16.87 5.54
CA LEU A 200 -9.33 -17.65 5.72
C LEU A 200 -8.92 -17.81 7.19
N ASP A 201 -9.53 -17.04 8.10
CA ASP A 201 -9.29 -17.13 9.55
C ASP A 201 -10.31 -18.04 10.27
N THR A 202 -11.15 -18.75 9.52
CA THR A 202 -12.09 -19.78 10.04
C THR A 202 -11.68 -21.17 9.57
#